data_e988c6dce7e32fa0f23b1e0f9ad66018
#
_entry.id   e988c6dce7e32fa0f23b1e0f9ad66018
#
_cell.length_a   1.000
_cell.length_b   1.000
_cell.length_c   1.000
_cell.angle_alpha   90.00
_cell.angle_beta   90.00
_cell.angle_gamma   90.00
#
_symmetry.space_group_name_H-M   'P 1'
#
loop_
_entity.id
_entity.type
_entity.pdbx_description
1 polymer ?
#
loop_
_entity_poly.entity_id
_entity_poly.type
_entity_poly.pdbx_seq_one_letter_code
_entity_poly.pdbx_strand_id
1 'polypeptide(L)'
;KEVENETKGYMLKFYLSPFLLDFMGKVKGKKINVVTLGCSKNVVDSEHVMAQLAAAGYDVVFDSNGTEVRTVVVNTCGFIGDAKEESINTILGFVRAKEEGAIDRLFVIGCLSERYAEELRREIPEVDAYFGARDFSGVVRALTGSEGGAPATERMLTTPGHYAYLKISEGCNWKCGYCAIPLIRGRFRSRPMENVIEECKELAARGVTELNLVAQ
;
A
#
# COMPACT_ATOMS: atom_id res chain seq x y z
N LYS A 1 32.49 -48.65 -23.22
CA LYS A 1 32.39 -47.28 -23.81
C LYS A 1 31.34 -46.56 -23.01
N GLU A 2 31.83 -45.88 -22.00
CA GLU A 2 31.06 -44.92 -21.21
C GLU A 2 30.84 -43.64 -22.02
N VAL A 3 29.65 -43.14 -22.01
CA VAL A 3 29.30 -41.82 -22.55
C VAL A 3 29.05 -40.94 -21.34
N GLU A 4 30.05 -40.20 -20.91
CA GLU A 4 29.91 -39.10 -19.95
C GLU A 4 29.11 -37.98 -20.60
N ASN A 5 27.98 -37.63 -19.98
CA ASN A 5 27.13 -36.51 -20.36
C ASN A 5 27.46 -35.32 -19.45
N GLU A 6 28.40 -34.49 -19.89
CA GLU A 6 28.76 -33.24 -19.21
C GLU A 6 27.61 -32.20 -19.46
N THR A 7 26.74 -32.07 -18.48
CA THR A 7 25.84 -30.89 -18.39
C THR A 7 26.65 -29.70 -17.88
N LYS A 8 27.15 -28.88 -18.81
CA LYS A 8 27.70 -27.56 -18.48
C LYS A 8 26.59 -26.64 -17.99
N GLY A 9 26.50 -26.50 -16.67
CA GLY A 9 25.68 -25.48 -16.03
C GLY A 9 26.26 -24.09 -16.32
N TYR A 10 25.57 -23.32 -17.15
CA TYR A 10 25.88 -21.90 -17.34
C TYR A 10 25.39 -21.13 -16.13
N MET A 11 26.31 -20.80 -15.22
CA MET A 11 26.06 -19.88 -14.12
C MET A 11 26.07 -18.46 -14.68
N LEU A 12 24.91 -17.89 -15.00
CA LEU A 12 24.77 -16.49 -15.39
C LEU A 12 25.11 -15.62 -14.18
N LYS A 13 26.34 -15.09 -14.12
CA LYS A 13 26.70 -14.04 -13.16
C LYS A 13 26.12 -12.71 -13.64
N PHE A 14 25.01 -12.30 -13.01
CA PHE A 14 24.52 -10.93 -13.18
C PHE A 14 25.41 -9.97 -12.39
N TYR A 15 26.18 -9.15 -13.09
CA TYR A 15 26.85 -8.02 -12.47
C TYR A 15 25.87 -6.89 -12.30
N LEU A 16 25.41 -6.68 -11.08
CA LEU A 16 24.66 -5.48 -10.73
C LEU A 16 25.59 -4.27 -10.89
N SER A 17 25.11 -3.22 -11.58
CA SER A 17 25.91 -2.00 -11.74
C SER A 17 26.21 -1.39 -10.37
N PRO A 18 27.36 -0.71 -10.18
CA PRO A 18 27.68 -0.01 -8.93
C PRO A 18 26.58 0.97 -8.50
N PHE A 19 25.88 1.57 -9.46
CA PHE A 19 24.73 2.46 -9.22
C PHE A 19 23.54 1.71 -8.57
N LEU A 20 23.25 0.48 -9.02
CA LEU A 20 22.17 -0.34 -8.47
C LEU A 20 22.51 -0.83 -7.07
N LEU A 21 23.79 -1.18 -6.82
CA LEU A 21 24.27 -1.56 -5.49
C LEU A 21 24.26 -0.39 -4.51
N ASP A 22 24.61 0.82 -4.94
CA ASP A 22 24.54 2.04 -4.12
C ASP A 22 23.07 2.44 -3.82
N PHE A 23 22.18 2.29 -4.81
CA PHE A 23 20.75 2.49 -4.64
C PHE A 23 20.13 1.48 -3.66
N MET A 24 20.45 0.19 -3.79
CA MET A 24 19.99 -0.86 -2.86
C MET A 24 20.55 -0.68 -1.45
N GLY A 25 21.79 -0.19 -1.33
CA GLY A 25 22.42 0.13 -0.03
C GLY A 25 21.75 1.33 0.67
N LYS A 26 21.27 2.31 -0.10
CA LYS A 26 20.56 3.50 0.44
C LYS A 26 19.14 3.20 0.88
N VAL A 27 18.50 2.15 0.35
CA VAL A 27 17.12 1.76 0.67
C VAL A 27 17.07 0.74 1.80
N LYS A 28 18.07 -0.14 1.90
CA LYS A 28 18.10 -1.22 2.89
C LYS A 28 18.12 -0.66 4.32
N GLY A 29 17.04 -0.95 5.08
CA GLY A 29 16.90 -0.55 6.47
C GLY A 29 16.17 0.77 6.70
N LYS A 30 15.62 1.40 5.67
CA LYS A 30 14.71 2.54 5.87
C LYS A 30 13.36 2.05 6.32
N LYS A 31 12.98 2.41 7.55
CA LYS A 31 11.70 2.02 8.15
C LYS A 31 10.58 2.95 7.67
N ILE A 32 9.47 2.35 7.23
CA ILE A 32 8.26 3.06 6.82
C ILE A 32 7.10 2.60 7.70
N ASN A 33 6.35 3.53 8.26
CA ASN A 33 5.10 3.24 8.95
C ASN A 33 3.92 3.47 8.01
N VAL A 34 3.06 2.47 7.88
CA VAL A 34 1.80 2.60 7.15
C VAL A 34 0.66 2.60 8.17
N VAL A 35 0.00 3.75 8.28
CA VAL A 35 -1.17 3.97 9.14
C VAL A 35 -2.42 3.83 8.30
N THR A 36 -3.39 3.03 8.76
CA THR A 36 -4.61 2.77 7.98
C THR A 36 -5.85 3.17 8.74
N LEU A 37 -6.60 4.09 8.16
CA LEU A 37 -7.87 4.58 8.70
C LEU A 37 -9.04 4.10 7.84
N GLY A 38 -10.20 3.95 8.46
CA GLY A 38 -11.46 3.70 7.79
C GLY A 38 -11.83 2.22 7.66
N CYS A 39 -12.09 1.74 6.44
CA CYS A 39 -12.80 0.49 6.22
C CYS A 39 -11.89 -0.66 5.78
N SER A 40 -12.46 -1.88 5.71
CA SER A 40 -11.80 -3.10 5.23
C SER A 40 -11.15 -2.97 3.84
N LYS A 41 -11.67 -2.12 2.95
CA LYS A 41 -11.03 -1.84 1.65
C LYS A 41 -9.69 -1.13 1.81
N ASN A 42 -9.63 -0.14 2.72
CA ASN A 42 -8.39 0.56 3.02
C ASN A 42 -7.36 -0.39 3.65
N VAL A 43 -7.81 -1.35 4.46
CA VAL A 43 -6.92 -2.40 5.01
C VAL A 43 -6.29 -3.19 3.89
N VAL A 44 -7.09 -3.74 2.95
CA VAL A 44 -6.57 -4.49 1.80
C VAL A 44 -5.60 -3.64 0.96
N ASP A 45 -5.97 -2.38 0.70
CA ASP A 45 -5.14 -1.46 -0.09
C ASP A 45 -3.79 -1.19 0.60
N SER A 46 -3.78 -0.98 1.92
CA SER A 46 -2.54 -0.79 2.70
C SER A 46 -1.68 -2.05 2.72
N GLU A 47 -2.28 -3.22 2.88
CA GLU A 47 -1.56 -4.50 2.89
C GLU A 47 -0.84 -4.77 1.55
N HIS A 48 -1.45 -4.37 0.42
CA HIS A 48 -0.79 -4.40 -0.89
C HIS A 48 0.36 -3.37 -0.98
N VAL A 49 0.14 -2.13 -0.53
CA VAL A 49 1.20 -1.10 -0.50
C VAL A 49 2.38 -1.56 0.35
N MET A 50 2.12 -2.12 1.53
CA MET A 50 3.15 -2.64 2.42
C MET A 50 3.96 -3.76 1.78
N ALA A 51 3.30 -4.72 1.08
CA ALA A 51 4.00 -5.79 0.36
C ALA A 51 4.91 -5.24 -0.76
N GLN A 52 4.44 -4.25 -1.52
CA GLN A 52 5.24 -3.60 -2.56
C GLN A 52 6.47 -2.87 -1.97
N LEU A 53 6.30 -2.17 -0.86
CA LEU A 53 7.40 -1.48 -0.17
C LEU A 53 8.41 -2.48 0.43
N ALA A 54 7.94 -3.58 1.03
CA ALA A 54 8.78 -4.63 1.56
C ALA A 54 9.59 -5.32 0.45
N ALA A 55 8.95 -5.62 -0.69
CA ALA A 55 9.64 -6.18 -1.87
C ALA A 55 10.71 -5.23 -2.43
N ALA A 56 10.53 -3.92 -2.26
CA ALA A 56 11.53 -2.90 -2.61
C ALA A 56 12.65 -2.75 -1.56
N GLY A 57 12.65 -3.55 -0.49
CA GLY A 57 13.70 -3.58 0.54
C GLY A 57 13.51 -2.62 1.71
N TYR A 58 12.31 -2.06 1.89
CA TYR A 58 11.98 -1.28 3.07
C TYR A 58 11.60 -2.18 4.25
N ASP A 59 11.94 -1.74 5.47
CA ASP A 59 11.40 -2.30 6.72
C ASP A 59 10.04 -1.65 7.00
N VAL A 60 8.97 -2.37 6.70
CA VAL A 60 7.60 -1.82 6.78
C VAL A 60 6.96 -2.23 8.09
N VAL A 61 6.48 -1.25 8.84
CA VAL A 61 5.69 -1.43 10.06
C VAL A 61 4.27 -0.91 9.86
N PHE A 62 3.34 -1.52 10.57
CA PHE A 62 1.93 -1.17 10.51
C PHE A 62 1.51 -0.47 11.80
N ASP A 63 0.86 0.69 11.66
CA ASP A 63 0.25 1.47 12.74
C ASP A 63 1.12 1.57 14.01
N SER A 64 2.41 1.85 13.78
CA SER A 64 3.43 1.85 14.83
C SER A 64 3.64 3.24 15.42
N ASN A 65 3.72 3.32 16.74
CA ASN A 65 4.12 4.51 17.48
C ASN A 65 5.66 4.58 17.73
N GLY A 66 6.44 3.75 17.01
CA GLY A 66 7.89 3.66 17.21
C GLY A 66 8.65 4.92 16.77
N THR A 67 9.61 5.34 17.60
CA THR A 67 10.42 6.56 17.39
C THR A 67 11.46 6.44 16.27
N GLU A 68 11.69 5.23 15.74
CA GLU A 68 12.69 4.97 14.70
C GLU A 68 12.18 5.16 13.27
N VAL A 69 10.89 5.47 13.11
CA VAL A 69 10.26 5.62 11.80
C VAL A 69 10.42 7.05 11.33
N ARG A 70 11.05 7.22 10.17
CA ARG A 70 11.29 8.56 9.58
C ARG A 70 10.37 8.85 8.40
N THR A 71 9.66 7.86 7.88
CA THR A 71 8.71 8.01 6.76
C THR A 71 7.37 7.41 7.13
N VAL A 72 6.31 8.16 6.92
CA VAL A 72 4.93 7.74 7.24
C VAL A 72 4.06 7.83 5.98
N VAL A 73 3.24 6.81 5.78
CA VAL A 73 2.17 6.76 4.77
C VAL A 73 0.83 6.61 5.48
N VAL A 74 -0.06 7.57 5.34
CA VAL A 74 -1.40 7.54 5.95
C VAL A 74 -2.44 7.22 4.89
N ASN A 75 -3.09 6.05 5.01
CA ASN A 75 -4.22 5.68 4.18
C ASN A 75 -5.52 6.16 4.82
N THR A 76 -6.18 7.10 4.18
CA THR A 76 -7.26 7.92 4.73
C THR A 76 -8.65 7.52 4.27
N CYS A 77 -9.64 7.78 5.11
CA CYS A 77 -11.06 7.65 4.78
C CYS A 77 -11.68 9.02 4.49
N GLY A 78 -12.42 9.13 3.39
CA GLY A 78 -13.09 10.38 2.97
C GLY A 78 -14.60 10.23 2.78
N PHE A 79 -15.20 9.15 3.32
CA PHE A 79 -16.57 8.81 3.02
C PHE A 79 -17.59 9.50 3.94
N ILE A 80 -17.47 9.35 5.26
CA ILE A 80 -18.36 9.94 6.26
C ILE A 80 -17.65 11.04 7.06
N GLY A 81 -18.43 11.91 7.72
CA GLY A 81 -17.93 13.08 8.46
C GLY A 81 -16.86 12.73 9.48
N ASP A 82 -17.19 11.84 10.40
CA ASP A 82 -16.30 11.43 11.51
C ASP A 82 -14.99 10.82 10.99
N ALA A 83 -15.06 9.95 9.97
CA ALA A 83 -13.87 9.36 9.38
C ALA A 83 -13.00 10.38 8.60
N LYS A 84 -13.60 11.45 8.07
CA LYS A 84 -12.84 12.57 7.48
C LYS A 84 -12.12 13.35 8.57
N GLU A 85 -12.81 13.66 9.67
CA GLU A 85 -12.24 14.36 10.80
C GLU A 85 -11.08 13.57 11.42
N GLU A 86 -11.26 12.27 11.66
CA GLU A 86 -10.21 11.35 12.11
C GLU A 86 -9.00 11.39 11.17
N SER A 87 -9.25 11.31 9.85
CA SER A 87 -8.19 11.34 8.85
C SER A 87 -7.42 12.66 8.86
N ILE A 88 -8.11 13.80 8.94
CA ILE A 88 -7.48 15.12 9.01
C ILE A 88 -6.69 15.27 10.31
N ASN A 89 -7.25 14.90 11.44
CA ASN A 89 -6.57 14.99 12.75
C ASN A 89 -5.31 14.12 12.79
N THR A 90 -5.36 12.92 12.17
CA THR A 90 -4.20 12.03 12.05
C THR A 90 -3.11 12.67 11.17
N ILE A 91 -3.47 13.23 10.01
CA ILE A 91 -2.53 13.95 9.15
C ILE A 91 -1.87 15.10 9.92
N LEU A 92 -2.65 15.94 10.59
CA LEU A 92 -2.14 17.08 11.37
C LEU A 92 -1.23 16.65 12.54
N GLY A 93 -1.51 15.47 13.13
CA GLY A 93 -0.62 14.87 14.13
C GLY A 93 0.75 14.54 13.53
N PHE A 94 0.81 13.96 12.34
CA PHE A 94 2.07 13.68 11.66
C PHE A 94 2.74 14.92 11.07
N VAL A 95 2.01 15.97 10.71
CA VAL A 95 2.57 17.26 10.34
C VAL A 95 3.36 17.85 11.53
N ARG A 96 2.79 17.87 12.74
CA ARG A 96 3.49 18.29 13.95
C ARG A 96 4.74 17.44 14.21
N ALA A 97 4.63 16.12 14.08
CA ALA A 97 5.79 15.23 14.23
C ALA A 97 6.89 15.53 13.20
N LYS A 98 6.52 15.98 12.00
CA LYS A 98 7.46 16.42 10.96
C LYS A 98 8.11 17.76 11.32
N GLU A 99 7.35 18.72 11.80
CA GLU A 99 7.86 20.04 12.28
C GLU A 99 8.81 19.87 13.48
N GLU A 100 8.52 18.95 14.38
CA GLU A 100 9.36 18.60 15.53
C GLU A 100 10.60 17.76 15.13
N GLY A 101 10.73 17.36 13.87
CA GLY A 101 11.82 16.55 13.36
C GLY A 101 11.76 15.07 13.79
N ALA A 102 10.62 14.59 14.29
CA ALA A 102 10.41 13.18 14.63
C ALA A 102 10.28 12.31 13.37
N ILE A 103 9.70 12.84 12.29
CA ILE A 103 9.66 12.21 10.97
C ILE A 103 10.21 13.16 9.91
N ASP A 104 10.68 12.59 8.76
CA ASP A 104 11.21 13.38 7.64
C ASP A 104 10.20 13.51 6.50
N ARG A 105 9.39 12.47 6.28
CA ARG A 105 8.51 12.36 5.10
C ARG A 105 7.13 11.90 5.50
N LEU A 106 6.11 12.58 4.96
CA LEU A 106 4.70 12.27 5.15
C LEU A 106 3.99 12.15 3.81
N PHE A 107 3.39 10.99 3.55
CA PHE A 107 2.58 10.72 2.37
C PHE A 107 1.14 10.43 2.78
N VAL A 108 0.20 10.93 2.02
CA VAL A 108 -1.24 10.68 2.25
C VAL A 108 -1.83 10.00 1.03
N ILE A 109 -2.53 8.89 1.25
CA ILE A 109 -3.21 8.12 0.22
C ILE A 109 -4.67 7.89 0.60
N GLY A 110 -5.46 7.37 -0.32
CA GLY A 110 -6.79 6.84 -0.01
C GLY A 110 -7.95 7.73 -0.41
N CYS A 111 -9.11 7.50 0.24
CA CYS A 111 -10.38 8.07 -0.16
C CYS A 111 -10.49 9.58 0.06
N LEU A 112 -9.86 10.11 1.12
CA LEU A 112 -9.89 11.54 1.41
C LEU A 112 -9.10 12.31 0.36
N SER A 113 -7.87 11.87 0.08
CA SER A 113 -7.01 12.49 -0.93
C SER A 113 -7.55 12.32 -2.36
N GLU A 114 -8.24 11.23 -2.70
CA GLU A 114 -8.92 11.12 -4.00
C GLU A 114 -9.98 12.21 -4.18
N ARG A 115 -10.71 12.52 -3.13
CA ARG A 115 -11.86 13.41 -3.19
C ARG A 115 -11.51 14.89 -3.04
N TYR A 116 -10.50 15.20 -2.23
CA TYR A 116 -10.17 16.55 -1.78
C TYR A 116 -8.71 16.93 -2.02
N ALA A 117 -8.08 16.37 -3.07
CA ALA A 117 -6.64 16.54 -3.33
C ALA A 117 -6.20 18.00 -3.41
N GLU A 118 -6.96 18.85 -4.10
CA GLU A 118 -6.61 20.26 -4.31
C GLU A 118 -6.75 21.07 -3.01
N GLU A 119 -7.83 20.84 -2.26
CA GLU A 119 -8.04 21.47 -0.97
C GLU A 119 -6.96 21.07 0.03
N LEU A 120 -6.65 19.77 0.12
CA LEU A 120 -5.64 19.25 1.03
C LEU A 120 -4.24 19.82 0.72
N ARG A 121 -3.86 19.90 -0.56
CA ARG A 121 -2.56 20.50 -0.95
C ARG A 121 -2.45 21.98 -0.57
N ARG A 122 -3.55 22.69 -0.62
CA ARG A 122 -3.59 24.11 -0.27
C ARG A 122 -3.59 24.34 1.24
N GLU A 123 -4.36 23.53 1.99
CA GLU A 123 -4.58 23.72 3.42
C GLU A 123 -3.52 23.03 4.27
N ILE A 124 -2.89 21.94 3.78
CA ILE A 124 -1.85 21.17 4.49
C ILE A 124 -0.67 20.92 3.52
N PRO A 125 0.09 21.96 3.16
CA PRO A 125 1.21 21.87 2.21
C PRO A 125 2.44 21.11 2.77
N GLU A 126 2.48 20.85 4.08
CA GLU A 126 3.58 20.14 4.76
C GLU A 126 3.65 18.65 4.37
N VAL A 127 2.57 18.08 3.82
CA VAL A 127 2.55 16.71 3.28
C VAL A 127 3.35 16.65 1.98
N ASP A 128 4.30 15.73 1.89
CA ASP A 128 5.21 15.63 0.75
C ASP A 128 4.49 15.24 -0.56
N ALA A 129 3.47 14.37 -0.48
CA ALA A 129 2.62 14.10 -1.64
C ALA A 129 1.27 13.45 -1.22
N TYR A 130 0.26 13.72 -2.05
CA TYR A 130 -1.08 13.14 -1.95
C TYR A 130 -1.36 12.24 -3.16
N PHE A 131 -1.81 11.01 -2.89
CA PHE A 131 -2.20 10.03 -3.92
C PHE A 131 -3.65 9.59 -3.70
N GLY A 132 -4.39 9.39 -4.77
CA GLY A 132 -5.78 8.96 -4.69
C GLY A 132 -5.94 7.48 -4.31
N ALA A 133 -7.19 7.11 -4.03
CA ALA A 133 -7.57 5.74 -3.69
C ALA A 133 -7.38 4.72 -4.84
N ARG A 134 -7.01 5.19 -6.03
CA ARG A 134 -6.75 4.38 -7.22
C ARG A 134 -5.31 4.46 -7.70
N ASP A 135 -4.45 5.23 -7.01
CA ASP A 135 -3.06 5.45 -7.37
C ASP A 135 -2.10 5.02 -6.25
N PHE A 136 -2.25 3.77 -5.79
CA PHE A 136 -1.32 3.20 -4.81
C PHE A 136 0.08 2.94 -5.40
N SER A 137 0.17 2.72 -6.71
CA SER A 137 1.46 2.63 -7.39
C SER A 137 2.23 3.96 -7.35
N GLY A 138 1.53 5.08 -7.31
CA GLY A 138 2.14 6.41 -7.19
C GLY A 138 2.98 6.57 -5.92
N VAL A 139 2.46 6.17 -4.75
CA VAL A 139 3.22 6.25 -3.50
C VAL A 139 4.40 5.28 -3.49
N VAL A 140 4.23 4.07 -4.02
CA VAL A 140 5.33 3.09 -4.14
C VAL A 140 6.42 3.69 -5.03
N ARG A 141 6.08 4.22 -6.19
CA ARG A 141 7.02 4.86 -7.12
C ARG A 141 7.71 6.09 -6.51
N ALA A 142 6.98 6.93 -5.77
CA ALA A 142 7.55 8.10 -5.11
C ALA A 142 8.57 7.73 -4.01
N LEU A 143 8.39 6.57 -3.37
CA LEU A 143 9.27 6.08 -2.32
C LEU A 143 10.45 5.27 -2.87
N THR A 144 10.22 4.44 -3.90
CA THR A 144 11.18 3.44 -4.39
C THR A 144 11.89 3.86 -5.68
N GLY A 145 11.32 4.81 -6.43
CA GLY A 145 11.76 5.18 -7.78
C GLY A 145 11.33 4.15 -8.86
N SER A 146 10.54 3.14 -8.51
CA SER A 146 10.08 2.06 -9.41
C SER A 146 8.61 1.71 -9.17
N GLU A 147 8.01 0.93 -10.08
CA GLU A 147 6.60 0.51 -9.98
C GLU A 147 6.32 -0.52 -8.85
N GLY A 148 7.32 -0.90 -8.06
CA GLY A 148 7.25 -2.00 -7.10
C GLY A 148 7.57 -3.35 -7.75
N GLY A 149 7.74 -4.40 -6.94
CA GLY A 149 8.19 -5.71 -7.41
C GLY A 149 7.40 -6.91 -6.88
N ALA A 150 6.46 -6.69 -5.95
CA ALA A 150 5.65 -7.78 -5.43
C ALA A 150 4.55 -8.19 -6.43
N PRO A 151 4.18 -9.49 -6.48
CA PRO A 151 3.00 -9.94 -7.21
C PRO A 151 1.73 -9.19 -6.79
N ALA A 152 0.77 -9.06 -7.70
CA ALA A 152 -0.48 -8.33 -7.44
C ALA A 152 -1.37 -9.00 -6.36
N THR A 153 -1.13 -10.28 -6.06
CA THR A 153 -1.82 -11.04 -5.01
C THR A 153 -1.12 -10.94 -3.65
N GLU A 154 0.16 -10.53 -3.62
CA GLU A 154 0.95 -10.49 -2.40
C GLU A 154 0.49 -9.37 -1.46
N ARG A 155 0.33 -9.73 -0.18
CA ARG A 155 -0.12 -8.81 0.89
C ARG A 155 0.63 -9.05 2.20
N MET A 156 0.93 -7.98 2.91
CA MET A 156 1.35 -8.03 4.32
C MET A 156 0.09 -7.94 5.20
N LEU A 157 -0.40 -9.10 5.68
CA LEU A 157 -1.63 -9.14 6.47
C LEU A 157 -1.46 -8.40 7.80
N THR A 158 -2.44 -7.55 8.11
CA THR A 158 -2.54 -6.79 9.35
C THR A 158 -3.67 -7.26 10.25
N THR A 159 -4.55 -8.12 9.71
CA THR A 159 -5.61 -8.79 10.46
C THR A 159 -5.06 -9.92 11.33
N PRO A 160 -5.78 -10.34 12.40
CA PRO A 160 -5.46 -11.57 13.12
C PRO A 160 -5.35 -12.77 12.17
N GLY A 161 -4.43 -13.69 12.43
CA GLY A 161 -4.03 -14.75 11.51
C GLY A 161 -5.14 -15.71 11.05
N HIS A 162 -6.30 -15.73 11.73
CA HIS A 162 -7.41 -16.62 11.38
C HIS A 162 -8.33 -16.05 10.29
N TYR A 163 -8.35 -14.74 10.04
CA TYR A 163 -9.18 -14.16 8.99
C TYR A 163 -8.45 -13.13 8.12
N ALA A 164 -8.95 -12.92 6.92
CA ALA A 164 -8.50 -11.85 6.03
C ALA A 164 -9.67 -11.25 5.23
N TYR A 165 -9.54 -10.00 4.84
CA TYR A 165 -10.44 -9.40 3.85
C TYR A 165 -10.00 -9.78 2.44
N LEU A 166 -10.96 -10.12 1.60
CA LEU A 166 -10.73 -10.43 0.18
C LEU A 166 -11.54 -9.47 -0.69
N LYS A 167 -10.86 -8.54 -1.33
CA LYS A 167 -11.50 -7.56 -2.21
C LYS A 167 -11.77 -8.20 -3.58
N ILE A 168 -13.05 -8.38 -3.94
CA ILE A 168 -13.47 -9.03 -5.19
C ILE A 168 -13.88 -8.04 -6.29
N SER A 169 -14.23 -6.81 -5.92
CA SER A 169 -14.58 -5.76 -6.86
C SER A 169 -14.34 -4.38 -6.26
N GLU A 170 -14.39 -3.36 -7.08
CA GLU A 170 -14.24 -1.97 -6.68
C GLU A 170 -15.09 -1.03 -7.54
N GLY A 171 -15.52 0.10 -6.93
CA GLY A 171 -16.29 1.13 -7.61
C GLY A 171 -17.78 0.79 -7.76
N CYS A 172 -18.54 1.75 -8.28
CA CYS A 172 -19.99 1.61 -8.45
C CYS A 172 -20.48 2.41 -9.64
N ASN A 173 -21.43 1.83 -10.41
CA ASN A 173 -22.05 2.49 -11.57
C ASN A 173 -23.34 3.25 -11.22
N TRP A 174 -23.86 3.08 -10.00
CA TRP A 174 -25.07 3.77 -9.56
C TRP A 174 -24.78 5.25 -9.26
N LYS A 175 -25.75 6.11 -9.54
CA LYS A 175 -25.68 7.56 -9.34
C LYS A 175 -26.59 7.99 -8.20
N CYS A 176 -26.50 7.35 -7.03
CA CYS A 176 -27.28 7.73 -5.86
C CYS A 176 -26.86 9.13 -5.39
N GLY A 177 -27.82 10.01 -5.17
CA GLY A 177 -27.57 11.44 -4.90
C GLY A 177 -26.76 11.74 -3.62
N TYR A 178 -26.70 10.82 -2.68
CA TYR A 178 -25.97 10.94 -1.42
C TYR A 178 -24.64 10.17 -1.40
N CYS A 179 -24.30 9.42 -2.47
CA CYS A 179 -23.19 8.48 -2.45
C CYS A 179 -21.98 9.01 -3.22
N ALA A 180 -20.84 9.12 -2.54
CA ALA A 180 -19.60 9.58 -3.13
C ALA A 180 -18.74 8.45 -3.75
N ILE A 181 -19.17 7.18 -3.67
CA ILE A 181 -18.36 6.03 -4.13
C ILE A 181 -17.92 6.15 -5.59
N PRO A 182 -18.78 6.49 -6.57
CA PRO A 182 -18.33 6.63 -7.95
C PRO A 182 -17.26 7.72 -8.16
N LEU A 183 -17.27 8.75 -7.31
CA LEU A 183 -16.27 9.82 -7.35
C LEU A 183 -14.94 9.39 -6.75
N ILE A 184 -14.97 8.57 -5.68
CA ILE A 184 -13.79 8.13 -4.93
C ILE A 184 -13.16 6.88 -5.57
N ARG A 185 -13.97 5.82 -5.77
CA ARG A 185 -13.50 4.50 -6.22
C ARG A 185 -13.71 4.26 -7.72
N GLY A 186 -14.37 5.18 -8.40
CA GLY A 186 -14.64 5.11 -9.83
C GLY A 186 -15.77 4.17 -10.22
N ARG A 187 -15.79 3.78 -11.51
CA ARG A 187 -16.78 2.85 -12.05
C ARG A 187 -16.54 1.43 -11.52
N PHE A 188 -17.62 0.67 -11.40
CA PHE A 188 -17.57 -0.72 -10.99
C PHE A 188 -16.65 -1.55 -11.89
N ARG A 189 -15.75 -2.30 -11.26
CA ARG A 189 -14.88 -3.29 -11.89
C ARG A 189 -14.75 -4.51 -10.99
N SER A 190 -15.08 -5.69 -11.52
CA SER A 190 -14.75 -6.96 -10.87
C SER A 190 -13.27 -7.29 -11.08
N ARG A 191 -12.67 -7.93 -10.10
CA ARG A 191 -11.37 -8.58 -10.28
C ARG A 191 -11.53 -9.84 -11.13
N PRO A 192 -10.54 -10.21 -11.96
CA PRO A 192 -10.52 -11.50 -12.63
C PRO A 192 -10.67 -12.65 -11.62
N MET A 193 -11.49 -13.63 -11.94
CA MET A 193 -11.80 -14.76 -11.05
C MET A 193 -10.52 -15.54 -10.69
N GLU A 194 -9.62 -15.69 -11.64
CA GLU A 194 -8.34 -16.39 -11.49
C GLU A 194 -7.49 -15.73 -10.40
N ASN A 195 -7.38 -14.40 -10.41
CA ASN A 195 -6.61 -13.64 -9.42
C ASN A 195 -7.24 -13.74 -8.02
N VAL A 196 -8.57 -13.74 -7.94
CA VAL A 196 -9.31 -13.93 -6.68
C VAL A 196 -9.05 -15.30 -6.10
N ILE A 197 -9.12 -16.36 -6.93
CA ILE A 197 -8.87 -17.74 -6.52
C ILE A 197 -7.41 -17.92 -6.10
N GLU A 198 -6.47 -17.35 -6.82
CA GLU A 198 -5.05 -17.40 -6.48
C GLU A 198 -4.79 -16.77 -5.11
N GLU A 199 -5.30 -15.56 -4.87
CA GLU A 199 -5.19 -14.90 -3.57
C GLU A 199 -5.85 -15.72 -2.45
N CYS A 200 -7.01 -16.35 -2.70
CA CYS A 200 -7.64 -17.26 -1.74
C CYS A 200 -6.71 -18.42 -1.34
N LYS A 201 -6.03 -19.03 -2.32
CA LYS A 201 -5.10 -20.14 -2.08
C LYS A 201 -3.88 -19.68 -1.27
N GLU A 202 -3.33 -18.52 -1.60
CA GLU A 202 -2.21 -17.91 -0.87
C GLU A 202 -2.58 -17.62 0.59
N LEU A 203 -3.76 -17.01 0.82
CA LEU A 203 -4.27 -16.74 2.16
C LEU A 203 -4.50 -18.02 2.96
N ALA A 204 -5.11 -19.04 2.35
CA ALA A 204 -5.31 -20.35 2.99
C ALA A 204 -3.98 -21.04 3.33
N ALA A 205 -2.99 -20.98 2.43
CA ALA A 205 -1.65 -21.53 2.69
C ALA A 205 -0.92 -20.82 3.86
N ARG A 206 -1.28 -19.57 4.15
CA ARG A 206 -0.78 -18.80 5.31
C ARG A 206 -1.55 -19.07 6.59
N GLY A 207 -2.54 -19.99 6.58
CA GLY A 207 -3.32 -20.37 7.76
C GLY A 207 -4.59 -19.58 7.99
N VAL A 208 -5.01 -18.72 7.04
CA VAL A 208 -6.29 -18.02 7.12
C VAL A 208 -7.43 -19.03 6.93
N THR A 209 -8.36 -19.05 7.88
CA THR A 209 -9.52 -19.97 7.91
C THR A 209 -10.85 -19.28 7.58
N GLU A 210 -10.88 -17.95 7.59
CA GLU A 210 -12.07 -17.15 7.30
C GLU A 210 -11.73 -16.04 6.29
N LEU A 211 -12.53 -15.93 5.22
CA LEU A 211 -12.41 -14.86 4.23
C LEU A 211 -13.64 -13.95 4.28
N ASN A 212 -13.42 -12.70 4.62
CA ASN A 212 -14.43 -11.67 4.57
C ASN A 212 -14.43 -11.00 3.19
N LEU A 213 -15.43 -11.32 2.37
CA LEU A 213 -15.51 -10.77 1.01
C LEU A 213 -15.89 -9.29 1.06
N VAL A 214 -15.07 -8.45 0.45
CA VAL A 214 -15.32 -7.01 0.30
C VAL A 214 -15.52 -6.65 -1.16
N ALA A 215 -16.63 -5.95 -1.41
CA ALA A 215 -17.04 -5.46 -2.72
C ALA A 215 -17.55 -4.03 -2.62
N GLN A 216 -17.65 -3.38 -3.77
CA GLN A 216 -18.39 -2.12 -3.89
C GLN A 216 -18.33 -1.61 -5.30
#